data_11f33d46cd980105eda7ec02dae43390
#
_entry.id   11f33d46cd980105eda7ec02dae43390
#
_cell.length_a   1.000
_cell.length_b   1.000
_cell.length_c   1.000
_cell.angle_alpha   90.00
_cell.angle_beta   90.00
_cell.angle_gamma   90.00
#
_symmetry.space_group_name_H-M   'P 1'
#
loop_
_entity.id
_entity.type
_entity.pdbx_description
1 polymer ?
#
loop_
_entity_poly.entity_id
_entity_poly.type
_entity_poly.pdbx_seq_one_letter_code
_entity_poly.pdbx_strand_id
1 'polypeptide(L)'
;NPVIKNPGLRDFRDPKVMWYEPQKKWIMSLATKNNVTFYSSPDLKKWIKESDFGDGRGAHGGGWECPDLITLDDSGKQRWVLIVSLNPGGPNMGSATQYFVGDFDGKTFTSSQTATQWIDYGPDNYAGITWSNTGNRKIFIGWMSNWLYANLVPTEKWRNAMTLPRDLKLKHVGENIYLTSQPVSELSAIQSKPVTVHNVKVTASTDLSSKTGGVKFPCQLTLDMEEVKDFRLVLSNTAGEELIIGYDKKQNQYFIDRTKSGKTDFQKDFANRHVAPRLSDNGKMDISLIIDVSSVELFADEGLSAMTEIFFPNKPYTQIRLESGSNIVIKTMEYIALSAYN
;
A
#
# COMPACT_ATOMS: atom_id res chain seq x y z
N ASN A 1 33.86 -15.66 1.94
CA ASN A 1 32.40 -15.70 1.91
C ASN A 1 31.89 -16.89 2.69
N PRO A 2 30.84 -16.69 3.48
CA PRO A 2 30.02 -15.49 3.66
C PRO A 2 30.74 -14.36 4.43
N VAL A 3 30.27 -13.09 4.23
CA VAL A 3 30.80 -11.93 4.99
C VAL A 3 30.29 -11.91 6.43
N ILE A 4 29.10 -12.47 6.69
CA ILE A 4 28.55 -12.75 8.01
C ILE A 4 28.09 -14.20 8.01
N LYS A 5 28.57 -15.00 8.95
CA LYS A 5 28.08 -16.37 9.15
C LYS A 5 26.74 -16.33 9.86
N ASN A 6 25.78 -17.15 9.42
CA ASN A 6 24.54 -17.36 10.17
C ASN A 6 24.88 -17.97 11.55
N PRO A 7 24.45 -17.33 12.66
CA PRO A 7 24.74 -17.82 14.00
C PRO A 7 23.90 -19.03 14.43
N GLY A 8 23.24 -19.72 13.48
CA GLY A 8 22.36 -20.86 13.74
C GLY A 8 20.88 -20.49 13.82
N LEU A 9 20.49 -19.31 13.34
CA LEU A 9 19.09 -18.90 13.26
C LEU A 9 18.42 -19.52 12.04
N ARG A 10 17.17 -19.97 12.20
CA ARG A 10 16.36 -20.44 11.06
C ARG A 10 16.14 -19.33 10.03
N ASP A 11 15.82 -18.14 10.53
CA ASP A 11 15.55 -16.96 9.71
C ASP A 11 16.69 -15.96 9.93
N PHE A 12 17.54 -15.84 8.94
CA PHE A 12 18.70 -14.94 8.89
C PHE A 12 18.89 -14.56 7.42
N ARG A 13 18.16 -13.54 6.95
CA ARG A 13 17.98 -13.25 5.52
C ARG A 13 17.66 -11.79 5.22
N ASP A 14 17.48 -11.48 3.94
CA ASP A 14 17.01 -10.22 3.39
C ASP A 14 17.87 -9.02 3.80
N PRO A 15 19.18 -9.03 3.54
CA PRO A 15 20.04 -7.91 3.88
C PRO A 15 19.76 -6.69 3.00
N LYS A 16 19.48 -5.54 3.61
CA LYS A 16 19.48 -4.24 2.92
C LYS A 16 20.65 -3.42 3.44
N VAL A 17 21.48 -2.93 2.51
CA VAL A 17 22.71 -2.20 2.85
C VAL A 17 22.60 -0.75 2.39
N MET A 18 22.99 0.20 3.25
CA MET A 18 23.04 1.61 2.95
C MET A 18 24.33 2.26 3.47
N TRP A 19 24.73 3.38 2.88
CA TRP A 19 25.80 4.20 3.39
C TRP A 19 25.30 5.17 4.46
N TYR A 20 25.94 5.21 5.62
CA TYR A 20 25.62 6.12 6.71
C TYR A 20 26.67 7.25 6.76
N GLU A 21 26.34 8.36 6.11
CA GLU A 21 27.25 9.49 5.89
C GLU A 21 27.82 10.10 7.16
N PRO A 22 27.05 10.27 8.28
CA PRO A 22 27.57 10.92 9.48
C PRO A 22 28.77 10.21 10.11
N GLN A 23 28.89 8.90 9.96
CA GLN A 23 29.98 8.10 10.55
C GLN A 23 30.84 7.39 9.49
N LYS A 24 30.63 7.71 8.18
CA LYS A 24 31.42 7.16 7.06
C LYS A 24 31.51 5.63 7.12
N LYS A 25 30.37 4.97 7.24
CA LYS A 25 30.29 3.51 7.32
C LYS A 25 29.06 2.96 6.63
N TRP A 26 29.09 1.70 6.31
CA TRP A 26 27.95 0.96 5.79
C TRP A 26 27.09 0.42 6.95
N ILE A 27 25.79 0.47 6.79
CA ILE A 27 24.82 -0.14 7.69
C ILE A 27 24.07 -1.22 6.91
N MET A 28 23.88 -2.37 7.53
CA MET A 28 23.03 -3.45 7.04
C MET A 28 21.89 -3.65 8.03
N SER A 29 20.66 -3.61 7.55
CA SER A 29 19.48 -4.14 8.24
C SER A 29 19.21 -5.55 7.73
N LEU A 30 19.04 -6.50 8.65
CA LEU A 30 18.90 -7.91 8.37
C LEU A 30 17.74 -8.50 9.16
N ALA A 31 16.88 -9.28 8.52
CA ALA A 31 15.79 -9.99 9.17
C ALA A 31 16.33 -11.17 10.00
N THR A 32 15.99 -11.20 11.29
CA THR A 32 16.39 -12.26 12.22
C THR A 32 15.20 -12.70 13.07
N LYS A 33 14.45 -13.71 12.60
CA LYS A 33 13.18 -14.15 13.19
C LYS A 33 12.13 -13.02 13.22
N ASN A 34 11.88 -12.45 14.39
CA ASN A 34 10.88 -11.41 14.66
C ASN A 34 11.51 -10.04 14.90
N ASN A 35 12.76 -9.86 14.52
CA ASN A 35 13.53 -8.65 14.74
C ASN A 35 14.26 -8.22 13.48
N VAL A 36 14.66 -6.96 13.44
CA VAL A 36 15.69 -6.47 12.54
C VAL A 36 16.99 -6.32 13.32
N THR A 37 18.06 -6.98 12.86
CA THR A 37 19.40 -6.82 13.39
C THR A 37 20.18 -5.82 12.54
N PHE A 38 20.78 -4.83 13.17
CA PHE A 38 21.65 -3.86 12.51
C PHE A 38 23.11 -4.27 12.64
N TYR A 39 23.82 -4.19 11.53
CA TYR A 39 25.27 -4.38 11.46
C TYR A 39 25.91 -3.14 10.86
N SER A 40 27.16 -2.85 11.23
CA SER A 40 27.96 -1.82 10.57
C SER A 40 29.26 -2.38 10.00
N SER A 41 29.78 -1.74 8.93
CA SER A 41 31.03 -2.11 8.30
C SER A 41 31.74 -0.88 7.72
N PRO A 42 33.06 -0.76 7.86
CA PRO A 42 33.82 0.28 7.17
C PRO A 42 34.08 -0.07 5.68
N ASP A 43 34.04 -1.35 5.29
CA ASP A 43 34.60 -1.86 4.04
C ASP A 43 33.73 -2.91 3.32
N LEU A 44 32.50 -3.17 3.79
CA LEU A 44 31.57 -4.22 3.31
C LEU A 44 32.10 -5.66 3.48
N LYS A 45 33.24 -5.85 4.13
CA LYS A 45 33.88 -7.15 4.37
C LYS A 45 33.82 -7.60 5.82
N LYS A 46 34.12 -6.67 6.73
CA LYS A 46 34.09 -6.90 8.18
C LYS A 46 32.86 -6.21 8.74
N TRP A 47 31.97 -7.00 9.31
CA TRP A 47 30.71 -6.54 9.87
C TRP A 47 30.68 -6.73 11.39
N ILE A 48 30.20 -5.73 12.10
CA ILE A 48 30.01 -5.74 13.54
C ILE A 48 28.53 -5.63 13.82
N LYS A 49 27.98 -6.54 14.65
CA LYS A 49 26.62 -6.41 15.14
C LYS A 49 26.53 -5.20 16.06
N GLU A 50 25.56 -4.32 15.82
CA GLU A 50 25.34 -3.11 16.60
C GLU A 50 24.14 -3.27 17.56
N SER A 51 22.94 -3.61 17.02
CA SER A 51 21.72 -3.71 17.84
C SER A 51 20.67 -4.59 17.18
N ASP A 52 19.60 -4.86 17.93
CA ASP A 52 18.37 -5.46 17.45
C ASP A 52 17.20 -4.49 17.68
N PHE A 53 16.19 -4.52 16.79
CA PHE A 53 14.93 -3.80 16.95
C PHE A 53 13.77 -4.75 16.65
N GLY A 54 12.71 -4.70 17.46
CA GLY A 54 11.47 -5.46 17.21
C GLY A 54 10.84 -6.05 18.47
N ASP A 55 11.62 -6.31 19.52
CA ASP A 55 11.06 -6.88 20.76
C ASP A 55 9.97 -5.98 21.34
N GLY A 56 8.74 -6.53 21.49
CA GLY A 56 7.57 -5.82 21.98
C GLY A 56 7.08 -4.66 21.07
N ARG A 57 7.50 -4.61 19.81
CA ARG A 57 7.14 -3.56 18.84
C ARG A 57 6.49 -4.13 17.60
N GLY A 58 5.41 -3.48 17.15
CA GLY A 58 4.72 -3.86 15.92
C GLY A 58 3.98 -5.20 15.99
N ALA A 59 3.65 -5.74 14.84
CA ALA A 59 2.97 -7.02 14.69
C ALA A 59 3.98 -8.18 14.66
N HIS A 60 3.62 -9.31 15.29
CA HIS A 60 4.42 -10.51 15.43
C HIS A 60 3.66 -11.79 15.09
N GLY A 61 2.77 -11.74 14.10
CA GLY A 61 2.03 -12.94 13.65
C GLY A 61 2.88 -13.98 12.94
N GLY A 62 4.02 -13.57 12.42
CA GLY A 62 5.00 -14.40 11.69
C GLY A 62 6.39 -13.81 11.72
N GLY A 63 7.30 -14.42 10.94
CA GLY A 63 8.67 -13.93 10.80
C GLY A 63 8.72 -12.56 10.14
N TRP A 64 9.63 -11.71 10.57
CA TRP A 64 9.93 -10.43 9.93
C TRP A 64 10.84 -10.65 8.72
N GLU A 65 10.58 -9.93 7.63
CA GLU A 65 11.24 -10.08 6.34
C GLU A 65 11.46 -8.73 5.66
N CYS A 66 12.37 -8.68 4.70
CA CYS A 66 12.62 -7.53 3.83
C CYS A 66 12.78 -6.19 4.57
N PRO A 67 13.64 -6.07 5.60
CA PRO A 67 13.81 -4.81 6.31
C PRO A 67 14.44 -3.75 5.42
N ASP A 68 13.87 -2.54 5.40
CA ASP A 68 14.41 -1.40 4.65
C ASP A 68 14.46 -0.17 5.56
N LEU A 69 15.66 0.34 5.82
CA LEU A 69 15.89 1.53 6.66
C LEU A 69 16.15 2.73 5.75
N ILE A 70 15.25 3.70 5.77
CA ILE A 70 15.30 4.89 4.91
C ILE A 70 15.20 6.17 5.72
N THR A 71 15.58 7.30 5.09
CA THR A 71 15.33 8.64 5.63
C THR A 71 14.28 9.34 4.80
N LEU A 72 13.40 10.07 5.45
CA LEU A 72 12.42 10.95 4.83
C LEU A 72 12.50 12.35 5.45
N ASP A 73 12.14 13.35 4.66
CA ASP A 73 12.02 14.73 5.16
C ASP A 73 10.75 14.89 6.01
N ASP A 74 10.94 15.46 7.19
CA ASP A 74 9.88 15.85 8.11
C ASP A 74 10.01 17.34 8.39
N SER A 75 9.42 18.17 7.52
CA SER A 75 9.45 19.64 7.64
C SER A 75 10.86 20.22 7.76
N GLY A 76 11.80 19.71 6.96
CA GLY A 76 13.21 20.13 6.95
C GLY A 76 14.11 19.37 7.93
N LYS A 77 13.55 18.44 8.70
CA LYS A 77 14.30 17.53 9.56
C LYS A 77 14.27 16.10 8.98
N GLN A 78 15.43 15.45 8.93
CA GLN A 78 15.48 14.05 8.53
C GLN A 78 14.92 13.15 9.63
N ARG A 79 13.96 12.31 9.26
CA ARG A 79 13.43 11.22 10.09
C ARG A 79 13.79 9.88 9.49
N TRP A 80 14.03 8.92 10.35
CA TRP A 80 14.25 7.54 9.93
C TRP A 80 12.94 6.77 9.90
N VAL A 81 12.78 5.94 8.90
CA VAL A 81 11.66 5.02 8.77
C VAL A 81 12.21 3.63 8.52
N LEU A 82 11.81 2.69 9.35
CA LEU A 82 12.10 1.27 9.18
C LEU A 82 10.85 0.59 8.63
N ILE A 83 10.95 0.02 7.44
CA ILE A 83 9.90 -0.75 6.77
C ILE A 83 10.21 -2.21 6.98
N VAL A 84 9.20 -3.03 7.34
CA VAL A 84 9.38 -4.46 7.62
C VAL A 84 8.15 -5.23 7.18
N SER A 85 8.35 -6.25 6.38
CA SER A 85 7.30 -7.21 5.99
C SER A 85 7.18 -8.34 7.02
N LEU A 86 5.99 -8.95 7.09
CA LEU A 86 5.77 -10.15 7.90
C LEU A 86 4.69 -11.05 7.29
N ASN A 87 4.80 -12.35 7.53
CA ASN A 87 3.81 -13.34 7.09
C ASN A 87 3.79 -14.55 8.04
N PRO A 88 2.59 -14.92 8.62
CA PRO A 88 1.35 -14.16 8.63
C PRO A 88 1.37 -13.00 9.63
N GLY A 89 0.28 -12.25 9.73
CA GLY A 89 0.10 -11.21 10.76
C GLY A 89 -0.38 -9.87 10.22
N GLY A 90 -0.75 -9.81 8.94
CA GLY A 90 -1.31 -8.62 8.31
C GLY A 90 -2.65 -8.16 8.89
N PRO A 91 -3.05 -6.90 8.67
CA PRO A 91 -4.27 -6.32 9.24
C PRO A 91 -5.55 -6.97 8.70
N ASN A 92 -5.48 -7.50 7.47
CA ASN A 92 -6.57 -8.23 6.81
C ASN A 92 -6.14 -9.69 6.50
N MET A 93 -5.41 -10.30 7.41
CA MET A 93 -4.83 -11.66 7.34
C MET A 93 -3.65 -11.79 6.37
N GLY A 94 -2.88 -12.87 6.56
CA GLY A 94 -1.77 -13.23 5.70
C GLY A 94 -0.61 -12.24 5.74
N SER A 95 -0.07 -11.95 4.57
CA SER A 95 1.12 -11.13 4.38
C SER A 95 0.81 -9.64 4.49
N ALA A 96 1.74 -8.84 5.03
CA ALA A 96 1.66 -7.39 5.04
C ALA A 96 3.02 -6.72 5.29
N THR A 97 3.09 -5.41 5.12
CA THR A 97 4.28 -4.60 5.36
C THR A 97 3.96 -3.49 6.35
N GLN A 98 4.57 -3.55 7.54
CA GLN A 98 4.49 -2.54 8.58
C GLN A 98 5.65 -1.55 8.49
N TYR A 99 5.51 -0.41 9.15
CA TYR A 99 6.60 0.56 9.28
C TYR A 99 6.68 1.19 10.66
N PHE A 100 7.85 1.73 10.96
CA PHE A 100 8.13 2.46 12.20
C PHE A 100 8.80 3.79 11.85
N VAL A 101 8.25 4.89 12.35
CA VAL A 101 8.89 6.21 12.28
C VAL A 101 9.72 6.40 13.55
N GLY A 102 10.97 6.86 13.39
CA GLY A 102 11.87 6.97 14.53
C GLY A 102 13.16 7.73 14.24
N ASP A 103 14.17 7.42 15.03
CA ASP A 103 15.51 7.97 14.92
C ASP A 103 16.55 6.83 14.86
N PHE A 104 17.66 7.08 14.15
CA PHE A 104 18.76 6.13 14.03
C PHE A 104 20.10 6.86 14.19
N ASP A 105 20.94 6.38 15.09
CA ASP A 105 22.23 7.02 15.42
C ASP A 105 23.45 6.39 14.73
N GLY A 106 23.20 5.49 13.79
CA GLY A 106 24.22 4.68 13.12
C GLY A 106 24.49 3.33 13.78
N LYS A 107 23.80 3.02 14.88
CA LYS A 107 23.89 1.76 15.62
C LYS A 107 22.52 1.25 16.01
N THR A 108 21.69 2.11 16.59
CA THR A 108 20.42 1.76 17.21
C THR A 108 19.28 2.54 16.55
N PHE A 109 18.25 1.82 16.13
CA PHE A 109 16.98 2.41 15.74
C PHE A 109 16.05 2.47 16.95
N THR A 110 15.42 3.64 17.15
CA THR A 110 14.45 3.87 18.22
C THR A 110 13.17 4.45 17.66
N SER A 111 12.02 4.03 18.18
CA SER A 111 10.71 4.55 17.80
C SER A 111 9.82 4.67 19.04
N SER A 112 9.09 5.77 19.15
CA SER A 112 8.05 5.96 20.18
C SER A 112 6.69 5.42 19.74
N GLN A 113 6.57 4.93 18.52
CA GLN A 113 5.33 4.40 17.97
C GLN A 113 4.85 3.18 18.79
N THR A 114 3.61 3.25 19.28
CA THR A 114 3.00 2.20 20.11
C THR A 114 2.04 1.31 19.30
N ALA A 115 1.32 1.89 18.33
CA ALA A 115 0.42 1.16 17.46
C ALA A 115 1.14 0.69 16.20
N THR A 116 0.79 -0.51 15.72
CA THR A 116 1.27 -0.99 14.42
C THR A 116 0.72 -0.13 13.30
N GLN A 117 1.59 0.34 12.43
CA GLN A 117 1.24 1.12 11.25
C GLN A 117 1.59 0.31 9.99
N TRP A 118 0.73 0.36 8.99
CA TRP A 118 0.87 -0.40 7.75
C TRP A 118 1.04 0.52 6.57
N ILE A 119 1.95 0.15 5.66
CA ILE A 119 2.16 0.91 4.42
C ILE A 119 0.98 0.73 3.44
N ASP A 120 0.30 -0.40 3.58
CA ASP A 120 -0.89 -0.78 2.82
C ASP A 120 -1.77 -1.68 3.73
N TYR A 121 -3.05 -1.39 3.79
CA TYR A 121 -4.01 -2.17 4.57
C TYR A 121 -4.69 -3.27 3.74
N GLY A 122 -4.58 -3.23 2.40
CA GLY A 122 -5.03 -4.33 1.54
C GLY A 122 -4.21 -5.59 1.77
N PRO A 123 -4.77 -6.77 1.49
CA PRO A 123 -4.06 -8.04 1.66
C PRO A 123 -2.95 -8.27 0.62
N ASP A 124 -2.95 -7.54 -0.51
CA ASP A 124 -2.13 -7.85 -1.68
C ASP A 124 -0.97 -6.88 -1.90
N ASN A 125 -0.24 -6.53 -0.84
CA ASN A 125 1.02 -5.77 -0.91
C ASN A 125 2.02 -6.34 0.10
N TYR A 126 3.06 -6.99 -0.39
CA TYR A 126 4.03 -7.68 0.44
C TYR A 126 5.46 -7.54 -0.05
N ALA A 127 6.43 -7.78 0.84
CA ALA A 127 7.87 -7.86 0.57
C ALA A 127 8.42 -6.63 -0.18
N GLY A 128 7.77 -5.47 0.03
CA GLY A 128 8.13 -4.26 -0.67
C GLY A 128 9.40 -3.64 -0.12
N ILE A 129 10.17 -3.05 -1.02
CA ILE A 129 11.42 -2.33 -0.74
C ILE A 129 11.47 -1.03 -1.52
N THR A 130 12.39 -0.14 -1.11
CA THR A 130 12.68 1.09 -1.85
C THR A 130 13.88 0.95 -2.76
N TRP A 131 13.89 1.69 -3.88
CA TRP A 131 15.07 1.83 -4.73
C TRP A 131 16.14 2.73 -4.10
N SER A 132 17.39 2.41 -4.39
CA SER A 132 18.53 3.28 -4.10
C SER A 132 18.77 4.28 -5.23
N ASN A 133 19.48 5.38 -4.93
CA ASN A 133 19.91 6.38 -5.91
C ASN A 133 18.78 7.12 -6.65
N THR A 134 17.65 7.31 -6.00
CA THR A 134 16.48 8.04 -6.50
C THR A 134 16.48 9.53 -6.10
N GLY A 135 17.66 10.07 -5.77
CA GLY A 135 17.80 11.43 -5.27
C GLY A 135 17.11 11.59 -3.89
N ASN A 136 16.31 12.64 -3.75
CA ASN A 136 15.58 12.93 -2.52
C ASN A 136 14.28 12.14 -2.37
N ARG A 137 13.86 11.41 -3.40
CA ARG A 137 12.64 10.56 -3.36
C ARG A 137 12.93 9.22 -2.72
N LYS A 138 11.92 8.64 -2.11
CA LYS A 138 11.91 7.24 -1.69
C LYS A 138 10.77 6.54 -2.42
N ILE A 139 11.13 5.76 -3.43
CA ILE A 139 10.19 5.07 -4.29
C ILE A 139 10.11 3.62 -3.84
N PHE A 140 8.93 3.21 -3.41
CA PHE A 140 8.61 1.87 -2.92
C PHE A 140 7.89 1.06 -3.99
N ILE A 141 8.14 -0.23 -4.04
CA ILE A 141 7.36 -1.20 -4.83
C ILE A 141 7.21 -2.49 -4.04
N GLY A 142 6.01 -3.08 -4.07
CA GLY A 142 5.70 -4.33 -3.39
C GLY A 142 5.27 -5.44 -4.34
N TRP A 143 5.30 -6.68 -3.88
CA TRP A 143 4.70 -7.82 -4.55
C TRP A 143 3.18 -7.79 -4.36
N MET A 144 2.45 -7.72 -5.46
CA MET A 144 0.98 -7.69 -5.46
C MET A 144 0.44 -9.12 -5.37
N SER A 145 0.42 -9.65 -4.17
CA SER A 145 -0.21 -10.93 -3.82
C SER A 145 -0.17 -11.15 -2.30
N ASN A 146 -0.68 -12.32 -1.85
CA ASN A 146 -0.66 -12.77 -0.47
C ASN A 146 -0.30 -14.25 -0.40
N TRP A 147 0.56 -14.64 0.53
CA TRP A 147 0.96 -16.03 0.70
C TRP A 147 -0.18 -16.99 1.05
N LEU A 148 -1.33 -16.48 1.53
CA LEU A 148 -2.52 -17.29 1.76
C LEU A 148 -3.02 -17.98 0.48
N TYR A 149 -2.86 -17.35 -0.70
CA TYR A 149 -3.42 -17.82 -1.97
C TYR A 149 -2.55 -17.64 -3.20
N ALA A 150 -1.36 -17.08 -3.07
CA ALA A 150 -0.50 -16.76 -4.23
C ALA A 150 -0.27 -17.94 -5.18
N ASN A 151 -0.19 -19.16 -4.65
CA ASN A 151 0.01 -20.37 -5.44
C ASN A 151 -1.29 -20.95 -6.02
N LEU A 152 -2.46 -20.41 -5.62
CA LEU A 152 -3.79 -20.93 -5.95
C LEU A 152 -4.58 -20.00 -6.88
N VAL A 153 -4.08 -18.77 -7.12
CA VAL A 153 -4.79 -17.78 -7.96
C VAL A 153 -5.18 -18.37 -9.31
N PRO A 154 -6.42 -18.09 -9.81
CA PRO A 154 -7.00 -18.75 -10.98
C PRO A 154 -6.51 -18.13 -12.31
N THR A 155 -5.19 -17.97 -12.44
CA THR A 155 -4.52 -17.49 -13.65
C THR A 155 -3.79 -18.61 -14.35
N GLU A 156 -3.71 -18.60 -15.69
CA GLU A 156 -3.13 -19.68 -16.49
C GLU A 156 -1.72 -19.36 -16.98
N LYS A 157 -1.54 -18.16 -17.57
CA LYS A 157 -0.30 -17.76 -18.27
C LYS A 157 0.66 -16.96 -17.38
N TRP A 158 0.18 -16.39 -16.30
CA TRP A 158 0.95 -15.56 -15.37
C TRP A 158 0.46 -15.78 -13.95
N ARG A 159 1.27 -15.42 -12.98
CA ARG A 159 0.92 -15.48 -11.56
C ARG A 159 1.53 -14.32 -10.82
N ASN A 160 0.66 -13.59 -10.08
CA ASN A 160 0.99 -12.40 -9.32
C ASN A 160 1.43 -11.21 -10.20
N ALA A 161 1.65 -10.06 -9.56
CA ALA A 161 2.08 -8.82 -10.20
C ALA A 161 2.94 -8.02 -9.22
N MET A 162 3.38 -6.84 -9.63
CA MET A 162 3.94 -5.83 -8.73
C MET A 162 2.92 -4.72 -8.53
N THR A 163 2.94 -4.06 -7.38
CA THR A 163 2.18 -2.83 -7.15
C THR A 163 2.72 -1.72 -8.05
N LEU A 164 1.98 -0.62 -8.18
CA LEU A 164 2.58 0.58 -8.74
C LEU A 164 3.76 1.04 -7.88
N PRO A 165 4.81 1.62 -8.51
CA PRO A 165 5.81 2.36 -7.77
C PRO A 165 5.16 3.53 -7.03
N ARG A 166 5.54 3.73 -5.76
CA ARG A 166 4.93 4.73 -4.88
C ARG A 166 5.95 5.66 -4.28
N ASP A 167 5.71 6.95 -4.34
CA ASP A 167 6.46 7.95 -3.58
C ASP A 167 6.02 7.90 -2.11
N LEU A 168 6.98 7.74 -1.21
CA LEU A 168 6.79 7.76 0.23
C LEU A 168 7.11 9.13 0.80
N LYS A 169 6.22 9.65 1.68
CA LYS A 169 6.43 10.90 2.41
C LYS A 169 5.93 10.75 3.83
N LEU A 170 6.31 11.69 4.70
CA LEU A 170 5.76 11.81 6.04
C LEU A 170 4.66 12.88 6.06
N LYS A 171 3.60 12.63 6.82
CA LYS A 171 2.50 13.57 7.07
C LYS A 171 2.09 13.53 8.53
N HIS A 172 1.92 14.73 9.11
CA HIS A 172 1.40 14.88 10.46
C HIS A 172 -0.14 14.89 10.44
N VAL A 173 -0.74 14.14 11.36
CA VAL A 173 -2.16 14.19 11.67
C VAL A 173 -2.29 14.24 13.19
N GLY A 174 -2.71 15.39 13.72
CA GLY A 174 -2.61 15.67 15.14
C GLY A 174 -1.16 15.56 15.64
N GLU A 175 -0.94 14.78 16.67
CA GLU A 175 0.40 14.53 17.24
C GLU A 175 1.15 13.35 16.58
N ASN A 176 0.49 12.63 15.68
CA ASN A 176 1.06 11.44 15.05
C ASN A 176 1.74 11.78 13.72
N ILE A 177 2.79 11.04 13.41
CA ILE A 177 3.48 11.09 12.12
C ILE A 177 3.18 9.78 11.38
N TYR A 178 2.61 9.91 10.18
CA TYR A 178 2.28 8.78 9.32
C TYR A 178 3.13 8.77 8.06
N LEU A 179 3.40 7.57 7.53
CA LEU A 179 3.95 7.38 6.21
C LEU A 179 2.80 7.44 5.20
N THR A 180 2.90 8.32 4.21
CA THR A 180 1.98 8.36 3.07
C THR A 180 2.58 7.63 1.88
N SER A 181 1.72 7.07 1.06
CA SER A 181 2.07 6.25 -0.09
C SER A 181 1.20 6.65 -1.28
N GLN A 182 1.80 7.24 -2.32
CA GLN A 182 1.08 7.68 -3.52
C GLN A 182 1.76 7.17 -4.80
N PRO A 183 1.02 6.92 -5.89
CA PRO A 183 1.63 6.58 -7.17
C PRO A 183 2.67 7.63 -7.58
N VAL A 184 3.77 7.18 -8.18
CA VAL A 184 4.80 8.07 -8.70
C VAL A 184 4.27 8.96 -9.82
N SER A 185 4.81 10.17 -9.96
CA SER A 185 4.41 11.13 -10.99
C SER A 185 4.65 10.63 -12.42
N GLU A 186 5.55 9.68 -12.61
CA GLU A 186 5.86 9.03 -13.89
C GLU A 186 4.67 8.25 -14.47
N LEU A 187 3.66 7.94 -13.66
CA LEU A 187 2.39 7.37 -14.15
C LEU A 187 1.77 8.25 -15.25
N SER A 188 2.02 9.56 -15.21
CA SER A 188 1.56 10.52 -16.23
C SER A 188 2.02 10.17 -17.65
N ALA A 189 3.13 9.43 -17.80
CA ALA A 189 3.66 9.05 -19.12
C ALA A 189 2.76 8.06 -19.87
N ILE A 190 1.86 7.35 -19.17
CA ILE A 190 0.91 6.40 -19.76
C ILE A 190 -0.55 6.87 -19.64
N GLN A 191 -0.79 8.08 -19.16
CA GLN A 191 -2.11 8.65 -18.99
C GLN A 191 -2.63 9.22 -20.32
N SER A 192 -3.91 8.95 -20.61
CA SER A 192 -4.65 9.66 -21.66
C SER A 192 -5.07 11.07 -21.19
N LYS A 193 -5.70 11.84 -22.08
CA LYS A 193 -6.33 13.10 -21.68
C LYS A 193 -7.43 12.84 -20.63
N PRO A 194 -7.42 13.55 -19.49
CA PRO A 194 -8.43 13.40 -18.44
C PRO A 194 -9.84 13.75 -18.93
N VAL A 195 -10.83 13.02 -18.45
CA VAL A 195 -12.24 13.40 -18.49
C VAL A 195 -12.60 13.91 -17.11
N THR A 196 -12.80 15.22 -16.98
CA THR A 196 -13.10 15.88 -15.71
C THR A 196 -14.55 16.30 -15.65
N VAL A 197 -15.25 15.95 -14.57
CA VAL A 197 -16.64 16.32 -14.30
C VAL A 197 -16.74 16.97 -12.93
N HIS A 198 -17.44 18.09 -12.86
CA HIS A 198 -17.59 18.85 -11.61
C HIS A 198 -19.00 18.75 -11.04
N ASN A 199 -19.10 18.87 -9.72
CA ASN A 199 -20.37 18.98 -8.99
C ASN A 199 -21.35 17.83 -9.29
N VAL A 200 -20.84 16.60 -9.30
CA VAL A 200 -21.66 15.41 -9.50
C VAL A 200 -22.49 15.16 -8.23
N LYS A 201 -23.79 15.34 -8.35
CA LYS A 201 -24.72 15.03 -7.25
C LYS A 201 -25.06 13.55 -7.29
N VAL A 202 -24.89 12.88 -6.16
CA VAL A 202 -25.25 11.48 -5.94
C VAL A 202 -26.43 11.43 -4.98
N THR A 203 -27.56 10.94 -5.49
CA THR A 203 -28.79 10.70 -4.71
C THR A 203 -29.15 9.22 -4.86
N ALA A 204 -28.94 8.44 -3.82
CA ALA A 204 -29.07 6.99 -3.79
C ALA A 204 -28.06 6.25 -4.67
N SER A 205 -28.16 6.33 -6.00
CA SER A 205 -27.24 5.69 -6.94
C SER A 205 -27.02 6.57 -8.17
N THR A 206 -25.78 6.67 -8.64
CA THR A 206 -25.41 7.45 -9.83
C THR A 206 -24.41 6.64 -10.68
N ASP A 207 -24.74 6.45 -11.96
CA ASP A 207 -23.84 5.87 -12.93
C ASP A 207 -22.74 6.87 -13.30
N LEU A 208 -21.50 6.54 -12.94
CA LEU A 208 -20.33 7.35 -13.27
C LEU A 208 -19.79 6.99 -14.68
N SER A 209 -20.05 5.78 -15.18
CA SER A 209 -19.57 5.34 -16.49
C SER A 209 -20.13 6.20 -17.62
N SER A 210 -21.40 6.59 -17.51
CA SER A 210 -22.04 7.47 -18.49
C SER A 210 -21.41 8.86 -18.55
N LYS A 211 -20.80 9.31 -17.45
CA LYS A 211 -20.16 10.62 -17.35
C LYS A 211 -18.74 10.64 -17.93
N THR A 212 -18.13 9.47 -18.12
CA THR A 212 -16.78 9.32 -18.65
C THR A 212 -16.76 8.91 -20.14
N GLY A 213 -17.93 8.70 -20.74
CA GLY A 213 -18.05 8.17 -22.11
C GLY A 213 -17.76 6.67 -22.20
N GLY A 214 -17.94 5.96 -21.11
CA GLY A 214 -17.62 4.54 -20.93
C GLY A 214 -16.40 4.32 -20.04
N VAL A 215 -16.18 3.08 -19.64
CA VAL A 215 -15.04 2.69 -18.77
C VAL A 215 -14.13 1.75 -19.55
N LYS A 216 -12.84 2.04 -19.52
CA LYS A 216 -11.77 1.17 -20.04
C LYS A 216 -10.75 0.95 -18.94
N PHE A 217 -10.29 -0.28 -18.76
CA PHE A 217 -9.21 -0.62 -17.84
C PHE A 217 -7.94 -0.96 -18.63
N PRO A 218 -6.74 -0.63 -18.11
CA PRO A 218 -6.52 0.06 -16.84
C PRO A 218 -6.92 1.53 -16.86
N CYS A 219 -7.29 2.07 -15.69
CA CYS A 219 -7.63 3.48 -15.56
C CYS A 219 -7.30 4.02 -14.16
N GLN A 220 -7.23 5.35 -14.08
CA GLN A 220 -7.25 6.09 -12.83
C GLN A 220 -8.60 6.79 -12.67
N LEU A 221 -9.18 6.68 -11.48
CA LEU A 221 -10.40 7.40 -11.09
C LEU A 221 -10.12 8.17 -9.81
N THR A 222 -10.25 9.49 -9.86
CA THR A 222 -10.09 10.35 -8.69
C THR A 222 -11.42 11.00 -8.33
N LEU A 223 -11.76 10.99 -7.05
CA LEU A 223 -12.97 11.59 -6.49
C LEU A 223 -12.59 12.55 -5.37
N ASP A 224 -12.94 13.82 -5.51
CA ASP A 224 -12.80 14.85 -4.48
C ASP A 224 -14.20 15.15 -3.91
N MET A 225 -14.40 14.88 -2.62
CA MET A 225 -15.67 15.03 -1.91
C MET A 225 -15.55 16.07 -0.81
N GLU A 226 -16.49 17.03 -0.76
CA GLU A 226 -16.47 18.13 0.21
C GLU A 226 -16.82 17.70 1.63
N GLU A 227 -17.44 16.53 1.79
CA GLU A 227 -17.88 15.99 3.07
C GLU A 227 -17.54 14.51 3.22
N VAL A 228 -17.23 14.11 4.45
CA VAL A 228 -17.01 12.71 4.81
C VAL A 228 -18.37 12.04 5.04
N LYS A 229 -18.79 11.22 4.09
CA LYS A 229 -20.07 10.47 4.12
C LYS A 229 -19.88 9.03 3.64
N ASP A 230 -20.79 8.16 4.08
CA ASP A 230 -20.84 6.76 3.60
C ASP A 230 -21.06 6.71 2.10
N PHE A 231 -20.29 5.88 1.43
CA PHE A 231 -20.48 5.59 0.01
C PHE A 231 -20.00 4.18 -0.34
N ARG A 232 -20.50 3.70 -1.49
CA ARG A 232 -20.07 2.48 -2.16
C ARG A 232 -19.83 2.79 -3.63
N LEU A 233 -18.61 2.66 -4.09
CA LEU A 233 -18.25 2.65 -5.50
C LEU A 233 -18.29 1.19 -5.97
N VAL A 234 -19.19 0.87 -6.88
CA VAL A 234 -19.42 -0.49 -7.35
C VAL A 234 -18.96 -0.62 -8.78
N LEU A 235 -17.94 -1.45 -9.00
CA LEU A 235 -17.56 -1.92 -10.32
C LEU A 235 -18.37 -3.17 -10.63
N SER A 236 -19.02 -3.24 -11.79
CA SER A 236 -19.86 -4.37 -12.15
C SER A 236 -19.79 -4.73 -13.62
N ASN A 237 -20.23 -5.95 -13.94
CA ASN A 237 -20.30 -6.49 -15.29
C ASN A 237 -21.64 -7.20 -15.58
N THR A 238 -21.81 -7.63 -16.83
CA THR A 238 -23.03 -8.33 -17.28
C THR A 238 -23.17 -9.76 -16.73
N ALA A 239 -22.19 -10.29 -16.02
CA ALA A 239 -22.26 -11.59 -15.35
C ALA A 239 -22.82 -11.46 -13.92
N GLY A 240 -23.13 -10.24 -13.46
CA GLY A 240 -23.60 -9.99 -12.09
C GLY A 240 -22.49 -9.99 -11.05
N GLU A 241 -21.24 -9.87 -11.49
CA GLU A 241 -20.08 -9.79 -10.61
C GLU A 241 -19.84 -8.33 -10.18
N GLU A 242 -19.41 -8.15 -8.94
CA GLU A 242 -19.22 -6.83 -8.33
C GLU A 242 -17.95 -6.78 -7.47
N LEU A 243 -17.17 -5.72 -7.65
CA LEU A 243 -16.15 -5.28 -6.69
C LEU A 243 -16.62 -3.96 -6.09
N ILE A 244 -16.62 -3.87 -4.75
CA ILE A 244 -17.12 -2.68 -4.05
C ILE A 244 -15.99 -2.03 -3.29
N ILE A 245 -15.75 -0.75 -3.55
CA ILE A 245 -14.83 0.10 -2.79
C ILE A 245 -15.67 1.14 -2.06
N GLY A 246 -15.45 1.37 -0.78
CA GLY A 246 -16.31 2.31 -0.06
C GLY A 246 -15.72 2.85 1.23
N TYR A 247 -16.52 3.66 1.89
CA TYR A 247 -16.24 4.20 3.21
C TYR A 247 -17.44 4.02 4.13
N ASP A 248 -17.19 3.53 5.32
CA ASP A 248 -18.13 3.40 6.42
C ASP A 248 -17.83 4.48 7.47
N LYS A 249 -18.69 5.49 7.54
CA LYS A 249 -18.51 6.64 8.44
C LYS A 249 -18.62 6.23 9.91
N LYS A 250 -19.52 5.26 10.22
CA LYS A 250 -19.74 4.82 11.59
C LYS A 250 -18.50 4.13 12.16
N GLN A 251 -17.81 3.35 11.33
CA GLN A 251 -16.56 2.67 11.69
C GLN A 251 -15.32 3.52 11.43
N ASN A 252 -15.45 4.64 10.73
CA ASN A 252 -14.35 5.47 10.22
C ASN A 252 -13.33 4.66 9.41
N GLN A 253 -13.82 3.83 8.46
CA GLN A 253 -13.00 2.89 7.72
C GLN A 253 -13.31 2.93 6.23
N TYR A 254 -12.28 2.92 5.40
CA TYR A 254 -12.36 2.49 4.01
C TYR A 254 -12.51 0.98 3.95
N PHE A 255 -13.10 0.48 2.88
CA PHE A 255 -13.18 -0.96 2.65
C PHE A 255 -13.15 -1.30 1.16
N ILE A 256 -12.67 -2.50 0.87
CA ILE A 256 -12.82 -3.15 -0.42
C ILE A 256 -13.47 -4.52 -0.17
N ASP A 257 -14.59 -4.77 -0.85
CA ASP A 257 -15.34 -6.02 -0.76
C ASP A 257 -15.26 -6.75 -2.10
N ARG A 258 -14.54 -7.86 -2.11
CA ARG A 258 -14.36 -8.72 -3.29
C ARG A 258 -15.13 -10.04 -3.21
N THR A 259 -16.11 -10.14 -2.31
CA THR A 259 -16.90 -11.38 -2.10
C THR A 259 -17.65 -11.83 -3.34
N LYS A 260 -17.96 -10.91 -4.26
CA LYS A 260 -18.66 -11.17 -5.53
C LYS A 260 -17.84 -10.78 -6.75
N SER A 261 -16.52 -10.71 -6.65
CA SER A 261 -15.66 -10.12 -7.67
C SER A 261 -15.33 -11.06 -8.85
N GLY A 262 -15.93 -12.25 -8.91
CA GLY A 262 -15.71 -13.25 -9.97
C GLY A 262 -15.26 -14.59 -9.41
N LYS A 263 -14.15 -15.15 -9.87
CA LYS A 263 -13.58 -16.40 -9.37
C LYS A 263 -13.02 -16.18 -7.96
N THR A 264 -13.73 -16.65 -6.96
CA THR A 264 -13.41 -16.41 -5.54
C THR A 264 -13.29 -17.68 -4.72
N ASP A 265 -13.63 -18.84 -5.27
CA ASP A 265 -13.74 -20.14 -4.58
C ASP A 265 -12.44 -20.95 -4.54
N PHE A 266 -11.37 -20.48 -5.18
CA PHE A 266 -10.08 -21.16 -5.23
C PHE A 266 -9.35 -21.19 -3.87
N GLN A 267 -9.71 -20.31 -2.94
CA GLN A 267 -9.20 -20.29 -1.57
C GLN A 267 -10.24 -19.65 -0.63
N LYS A 268 -10.50 -20.29 0.50
CA LYS A 268 -11.60 -19.96 1.43
C LYS A 268 -11.56 -18.56 2.03
N ASP A 269 -10.36 -17.99 2.21
CA ASP A 269 -10.13 -16.68 2.83
C ASP A 269 -10.00 -15.56 1.77
N PHE A 270 -10.15 -15.90 0.46
CA PHE A 270 -10.02 -14.92 -0.61
C PHE A 270 -11.25 -14.01 -0.74
N ALA A 271 -12.45 -14.59 -0.74
CA ALA A 271 -13.72 -13.88 -0.87
C ALA A 271 -14.05 -13.14 0.45
N ASN A 272 -13.52 -11.94 0.62
CA ASN A 272 -13.66 -11.21 1.88
C ASN A 272 -13.86 -9.71 1.65
N ARG A 273 -14.31 -9.03 2.71
CA ARG A 273 -14.31 -7.57 2.82
C ARG A 273 -13.14 -7.16 3.70
N HIS A 274 -12.21 -6.41 3.14
CA HIS A 274 -11.04 -5.90 3.82
C HIS A 274 -11.24 -4.43 4.19
N VAL A 275 -10.60 -3.98 5.27
CA VAL A 275 -10.81 -2.65 5.83
C VAL A 275 -9.50 -1.91 6.09
N ALA A 276 -9.53 -0.60 5.99
CA ALA A 276 -8.46 0.30 6.36
C ALA A 276 -9.00 1.45 7.23
N PRO A 277 -8.33 1.85 8.31
CA PRO A 277 -8.74 3.02 9.05
C PRO A 277 -8.63 4.27 8.18
N ARG A 278 -9.55 5.21 8.32
CA ARG A 278 -9.34 6.56 7.83
C ARG A 278 -8.49 7.30 8.86
N LEU A 279 -7.26 7.63 8.49
CA LEU A 279 -6.30 8.28 9.40
C LEU A 279 -6.39 9.81 9.37
N SER A 280 -7.00 10.39 8.33
CA SER A 280 -7.17 11.83 8.20
C SER A 280 -8.22 12.38 9.15
N ASP A 281 -7.93 13.55 9.72
CA ASP A 281 -8.87 14.37 10.50
C ASP A 281 -9.56 15.46 9.65
N ASN A 282 -9.27 15.51 8.34
CA ASN A 282 -9.88 16.46 7.42
C ASN A 282 -11.39 16.19 7.25
N GLY A 283 -12.20 17.23 7.22
CA GLY A 283 -13.64 17.15 6.91
C GLY A 283 -13.97 16.85 5.45
N LYS A 284 -12.97 16.92 4.56
CA LYS A 284 -13.06 16.56 3.13
C LYS A 284 -12.43 15.19 2.92
N MET A 285 -12.75 14.56 1.79
CA MET A 285 -12.22 13.26 1.44
C MET A 285 -11.75 13.27 -0.03
N ASP A 286 -10.52 12.87 -0.27
CA ASP A 286 -10.00 12.57 -1.59
C ASP A 286 -9.70 11.08 -1.73
N ILE A 287 -10.02 10.53 -2.89
CA ILE A 287 -9.81 9.13 -3.21
C ILE A 287 -9.24 9.04 -4.62
N SER A 288 -8.12 8.37 -4.75
CA SER A 288 -7.56 7.97 -6.04
C SER A 288 -7.53 6.46 -6.15
N LEU A 289 -8.06 5.94 -7.22
CA LEU A 289 -8.09 4.52 -7.54
C LEU A 289 -7.30 4.29 -8.83
N ILE A 290 -6.38 3.35 -8.80
CA ILE A 290 -5.82 2.77 -10.02
C ILE A 290 -6.45 1.39 -10.17
N ILE A 291 -7.19 1.20 -11.25
CA ILE A 291 -7.98 -0.01 -11.48
C ILE A 291 -7.46 -0.67 -12.75
N ASP A 292 -7.00 -1.90 -12.63
CA ASP A 292 -6.62 -2.75 -13.75
C ASP A 292 -7.66 -3.87 -13.94
N VAL A 293 -7.43 -4.76 -14.89
CA VAL A 293 -8.36 -5.86 -15.23
C VAL A 293 -8.52 -6.87 -14.09
N SER A 294 -7.55 -6.94 -13.18
CA SER A 294 -7.52 -7.90 -12.06
C SER A 294 -6.94 -7.35 -10.76
N SER A 295 -6.82 -6.02 -10.65
CA SER A 295 -6.34 -5.38 -9.42
C SER A 295 -6.91 -3.99 -9.23
N VAL A 296 -6.93 -3.54 -8.00
CA VAL A 296 -7.20 -2.16 -7.61
C VAL A 296 -6.23 -1.71 -6.53
N GLU A 297 -5.71 -0.50 -6.69
CA GLU A 297 -4.94 0.19 -5.66
C GLU A 297 -5.71 1.46 -5.27
N LEU A 298 -6.16 1.51 -4.02
CA LEU A 298 -6.82 2.66 -3.40
C LEU A 298 -5.77 3.50 -2.66
N PHE A 299 -5.79 4.80 -2.92
CA PHE A 299 -5.04 5.82 -2.19
C PHE A 299 -6.03 6.88 -1.71
N ALA A 300 -6.25 6.94 -0.42
CA ALA A 300 -7.20 7.87 0.18
C ALA A 300 -6.50 8.90 1.07
N ASP A 301 -7.07 10.11 1.14
CA ASP A 301 -6.58 11.22 1.96
C ASP A 301 -5.08 11.50 1.73
N GLU A 302 -4.71 11.70 0.45
CA GLU A 302 -3.34 11.92 0.00
C GLU A 302 -2.40 10.73 0.33
N GLY A 303 -2.93 9.50 0.30
CA GLY A 303 -2.17 8.28 0.54
C GLY A 303 -1.89 7.98 2.01
N LEU A 304 -2.61 8.61 2.95
CA LEU A 304 -2.61 8.23 4.37
C LEU A 304 -3.18 6.84 4.59
N SER A 305 -4.21 6.47 3.82
CA SER A 305 -4.75 5.12 3.81
C SER A 305 -4.62 4.54 2.41
N ALA A 306 -3.90 3.44 2.27
CA ALA A 306 -3.76 2.71 1.02
C ALA A 306 -4.24 1.28 1.16
N MET A 307 -4.86 0.74 0.11
CA MET A 307 -5.29 -0.66 0.02
C MET A 307 -5.02 -1.21 -1.38
N THR A 308 -4.37 -2.36 -1.46
CA THR A 308 -4.13 -3.11 -2.69
C THR A 308 -4.89 -4.41 -2.66
N GLU A 309 -5.66 -4.68 -3.72
CA GLU A 309 -6.45 -5.90 -3.86
C GLU A 309 -6.35 -6.48 -5.27
N ILE A 310 -6.22 -7.80 -5.35
CA ILE A 310 -6.40 -8.55 -6.60
C ILE A 310 -7.79 -9.18 -6.63
N PHE A 311 -8.34 -9.35 -7.85
CA PHE A 311 -9.63 -9.97 -8.11
C PHE A 311 -9.64 -10.61 -9.51
N PHE A 312 -10.55 -11.53 -9.78
CA PHE A 312 -10.54 -12.32 -11.01
C PHE A 312 -11.94 -12.43 -11.62
N PRO A 313 -12.45 -11.38 -12.30
CA PRO A 313 -13.78 -11.42 -12.90
C PRO A 313 -13.81 -12.36 -14.11
N ASN A 314 -14.93 -13.05 -14.32
CA ASN A 314 -15.14 -13.89 -15.50
C ASN A 314 -15.37 -13.07 -16.77
N LYS A 315 -15.83 -11.84 -16.61
CA LYS A 315 -15.98 -10.84 -17.70
C LYS A 315 -15.43 -9.49 -17.22
N PRO A 316 -14.87 -8.69 -18.12
CA PRO A 316 -14.43 -7.33 -17.76
C PRO A 316 -15.56 -6.54 -17.10
N TYR A 317 -15.24 -5.77 -16.06
CA TYR A 317 -16.16 -4.76 -15.55
C TYR A 317 -16.39 -3.69 -16.60
N THR A 318 -17.63 -3.23 -16.73
CA THR A 318 -18.03 -2.24 -17.75
C THR A 318 -18.79 -1.06 -17.17
N GLN A 319 -19.14 -1.14 -15.88
CA GLN A 319 -19.87 -0.10 -15.19
C GLN A 319 -19.20 0.29 -13.90
N ILE A 320 -19.22 1.58 -13.61
CA ILE A 320 -18.88 2.15 -12.31
C ILE A 320 -20.06 2.98 -11.85
N ARG A 321 -20.64 2.66 -10.70
CA ARG A 321 -21.68 3.45 -10.07
C ARG A 321 -21.30 3.81 -8.64
N LEU A 322 -21.69 5.00 -8.22
CA LEU A 322 -21.55 5.44 -6.84
C LEU A 322 -22.91 5.40 -6.16
N GLU A 323 -22.97 4.72 -5.02
CA GLU A 323 -24.16 4.57 -4.18
C GLU A 323 -23.93 5.22 -2.83
N SER A 324 -24.97 5.86 -2.28
CA SER A 324 -24.93 6.41 -0.93
C SER A 324 -26.35 6.48 -0.34
N GLY A 325 -26.47 6.20 0.95
CA GLY A 325 -27.70 6.41 1.71
C GLY A 325 -28.00 7.88 2.03
N SER A 326 -27.09 8.79 1.69
CA SER A 326 -27.24 10.24 1.88
C SER A 326 -26.81 10.97 0.61
N ASN A 327 -27.28 12.22 0.45
CA ASN A 327 -26.82 13.03 -0.67
C ASN A 327 -25.32 13.33 -0.54
N ILE A 328 -24.57 13.04 -1.60
CA ILE A 328 -23.14 13.34 -1.74
C ILE A 328 -22.96 14.30 -2.91
N VAL A 329 -22.01 15.22 -2.78
CA VAL A 329 -21.50 16.03 -3.89
C VAL A 329 -20.05 15.67 -4.12
N ILE A 330 -19.75 15.07 -5.26
CA ILE A 330 -18.39 14.94 -5.76
C ILE A 330 -18.04 16.27 -6.41
N LYS A 331 -17.17 17.04 -5.79
CA LYS A 331 -16.74 18.34 -6.30
C LYS A 331 -16.02 18.23 -7.63
N THR A 332 -15.09 17.29 -7.69
CA THR A 332 -14.34 16.97 -8.90
C THR A 332 -14.22 15.45 -9.02
N MET A 333 -14.62 14.93 -10.16
CA MET A 333 -14.34 13.57 -10.59
C MET A 333 -13.43 13.64 -11.81
N GLU A 334 -12.33 12.90 -11.76
CA GLU A 334 -11.43 12.78 -12.90
C GLU A 334 -11.25 11.30 -13.26
N TYR A 335 -11.46 10.99 -14.53
CA TYR A 335 -11.23 9.68 -15.11
C TYR A 335 -10.14 9.77 -16.18
N ILE A 336 -9.14 8.90 -16.09
CA ILE A 336 -8.00 8.85 -16.98
C ILE A 336 -7.79 7.40 -17.42
N ALA A 337 -7.94 7.09 -18.71
CA ALA A 337 -7.53 5.79 -19.21
C ALA A 337 -6.00 5.70 -19.23
N LEU A 338 -5.47 4.54 -18.84
CA LEU A 338 -4.03 4.26 -18.88
C LEU A 338 -3.75 3.38 -20.10
N SER A 339 -2.69 3.70 -20.84
CA SER A 339 -2.26 2.90 -21.98
C SER A 339 -1.05 2.05 -21.63
N ALA A 340 -0.93 0.86 -22.23
CA ALA A 340 0.32 0.14 -22.18
C ALA A 340 1.42 0.98 -22.85
N TYR A 341 2.61 0.96 -22.29
CA TYR A 341 3.80 1.54 -22.92
C TYR A 341 4.09 0.70 -24.19
N ASN A 342 4.03 1.32 -25.37
CA ASN A 342 4.41 0.68 -26.64
C ASN A 342 5.92 0.76 -26.85
#